data_d9e61ec6dbfee8a3f75526c1e1872a60
#
_entry.id   d9e61ec6dbfee8a3f75526c1e1872a60
#
_cell.length_a   1.000
_cell.length_b   1.000
_cell.length_c   1.000
_cell.angle_alpha   90.00
_cell.angle_beta   90.00
_cell.angle_gamma   90.00
#
_symmetry.space_group_name_H-M   'P 1'
#
loop_
_entity.id
_entity.type
_entity.pdbx_description
1 polymer ?
#
loop_
_entity_poly.entity_id
_entity_poly.type
_entity_poly.pdbx_seq_one_letter_code
_entity_poly.pdbx_strand_id
1 'polypeptide(L)'
;MALLLAISISAITTAFLSILSDISKTALVISGILTFSASYLLTFLTIEFYFFSEIKKIYELLNKIQQDDFDFVKYETGGGGNLLKRLSGEIYSYAQVKQTEIDELKKMETYRKEFLADVSHELKTPLFAAQGFVHTLLDGAVKDKNVRNKFLKRAAKSLAGLDKLVQDLLTISQMEAGSIKMHFFNFNFYSLVEDVFEQFEGKADKKELKLCFTETTPEDIMVYADRERIFQVMINLVANAIKYTKEKGGKVMVDISRGEKEATVQVIDDGIGIPSEDINRIFERFYRVDKSRSKDGGGTGLGLAIVKHILEAHRQRIIVTSTVGKGSTFKFTLPLASVKGD
;
A
#
# COMPACT_ATOMS: atom_id res chain seq x y z
N MET A 1 -6.34 26.74 48.24
CA MET A 1 -5.98 25.58 49.08
C MET A 1 -4.88 25.91 50.10
N ALA A 2 -3.76 26.47 49.71
CA ALA A 2 -2.66 26.86 50.65
C ALA A 2 -3.13 27.80 51.75
N LEU A 3 -3.94 28.80 51.46
CA LEU A 3 -4.47 29.76 52.42
C LEU A 3 -5.39 29.09 53.46
N LEU A 4 -6.25 28.16 53.05
CA LEU A 4 -7.11 27.40 53.97
C LEU A 4 -6.33 26.47 54.90
N LEU A 5 -5.30 25.82 54.37
CA LEU A 5 -4.41 24.97 55.16
C LEU A 5 -3.59 25.80 56.18
N ALA A 6 -3.06 26.94 55.78
CA ALA A 6 -2.33 27.84 56.65
C ALA A 6 -3.21 28.42 57.78
N ILE A 7 -4.45 28.82 57.46
CA ILE A 7 -5.42 29.26 58.48
C ILE A 7 -5.74 28.14 59.46
N SER A 8 -5.99 26.91 58.96
CA SER A 8 -6.32 25.76 59.81
C SER A 8 -5.18 25.40 60.76
N ILE A 9 -3.94 25.33 60.26
CA ILE A 9 -2.76 25.02 61.05
C ILE A 9 -2.51 26.13 62.09
N SER A 10 -2.59 27.40 61.69
CA SER A 10 -2.43 28.53 62.60
C SER A 10 -3.50 28.56 63.66
N ALA A 11 -4.79 28.29 63.32
CA ALA A 11 -5.85 28.23 64.32
C ALA A 11 -5.69 27.07 65.30
N ILE A 12 -5.29 25.90 64.84
CA ILE A 12 -5.04 24.75 65.72
C ILE A 12 -3.86 25.02 66.66
N THR A 13 -2.76 25.55 66.17
CA THR A 13 -1.56 25.85 66.99
C THR A 13 -1.83 26.96 67.99
N THR A 14 -2.54 28.04 67.63
CA THR A 14 -2.92 29.08 68.58
C THR A 14 -3.91 28.63 69.63
N ALA A 15 -4.90 27.79 69.25
CA ALA A 15 -5.81 27.18 70.20
C ALA A 15 -5.08 26.27 71.17
N PHE A 16 -4.13 25.44 70.77
CA PHE A 16 -3.33 24.58 71.60
C PHE A 16 -2.47 25.39 72.60
N LEU A 17 -1.80 26.43 72.13
CA LEU A 17 -0.99 27.31 72.96
C LEU A 17 -1.82 28.09 73.98
N SER A 18 -3.08 28.41 73.72
CA SER A 18 -3.98 29.13 74.60
C SER A 18 -4.41 28.31 75.84
N ILE A 19 -4.27 27.01 75.81
CA ILE A 19 -4.59 26.09 76.88
C ILE A 19 -3.47 26.05 77.92
N LEU A 20 -2.27 26.43 77.58
CA LEU A 20 -1.10 26.50 78.49
C LEU A 20 -1.18 27.72 79.39
N SER A 21 -1.17 27.56 80.70
CA SER A 21 -1.53 28.56 81.74
C SER A 21 -0.56 29.71 81.95
N ASP A 22 0.62 29.78 81.26
CA ASP A 22 1.64 30.78 81.49
C ASP A 22 2.06 31.63 80.21
N ILE A 23 1.25 31.63 79.12
CA ILE A 23 1.61 32.33 77.89
C ILE A 23 0.96 33.71 77.88
N SER A 24 1.79 34.76 77.64
CA SER A 24 1.29 36.11 77.47
C SER A 24 0.47 36.23 76.15
N LYS A 25 -0.57 37.11 76.13
CA LYS A 25 -1.39 37.35 74.96
C LYS A 25 -0.58 37.84 73.74
N THR A 26 0.50 38.56 74.00
CA THR A 26 1.42 39.01 72.96
C THR A 26 2.18 37.86 72.27
N ALA A 27 2.63 36.88 73.08
CA ALA A 27 3.31 35.70 72.61
C ALA A 27 2.38 34.83 71.73
N LEU A 28 1.12 34.72 72.12
CA LEU A 28 0.09 34.00 71.35
C LEU A 28 -0.15 34.60 69.94
N VAL A 29 -0.24 35.95 69.86
CA VAL A 29 -0.41 36.65 68.58
C VAL A 29 0.82 36.49 67.69
N ILE A 30 2.02 36.66 68.25
CA ILE A 30 3.28 36.47 67.51
C ILE A 30 3.42 35.03 66.99
N SER A 31 3.12 34.05 67.83
CA SER A 31 3.15 32.64 67.45
C SER A 31 2.15 32.34 66.32
N GLY A 32 0.92 32.91 66.38
CA GLY A 32 -0.09 32.76 65.34
C GLY A 32 0.36 33.32 64.00
N ILE A 33 0.95 34.51 63.99
CA ILE A 33 1.47 35.12 62.77
C ILE A 33 2.64 34.32 62.18
N LEU A 34 3.56 33.86 63.02
CA LEU A 34 4.72 33.05 62.59
C LEU A 34 4.29 31.70 62.01
N THR A 35 3.40 30.99 62.69
CA THR A 35 2.90 29.68 62.19
C THR A 35 2.09 29.82 60.93
N PHE A 36 1.27 30.87 60.81
CA PHE A 36 0.56 31.19 59.56
C PHE A 36 1.53 31.46 58.42
N SER A 37 2.49 32.36 58.59
CA SER A 37 3.47 32.72 57.59
C SER A 37 4.32 31.54 57.15
N ALA A 38 4.82 30.74 58.11
CA ALA A 38 5.63 29.56 57.80
C ALA A 38 4.82 28.47 57.07
N SER A 39 3.60 28.17 57.54
CA SER A 39 2.71 27.20 56.90
C SER A 39 2.26 27.64 55.51
N TYR A 40 1.95 28.94 55.33
CA TYR A 40 1.58 29.47 54.02
C TYR A 40 2.77 29.39 53.05
N LEU A 41 3.96 29.81 53.46
CA LEU A 41 5.15 29.75 52.63
C LEU A 41 5.49 28.30 52.24
N LEU A 42 5.46 27.37 53.19
CA LEU A 42 5.77 25.98 52.93
C LEU A 42 4.79 25.33 51.94
N THR A 43 3.49 25.57 52.16
CA THR A 43 2.46 25.04 51.22
C THR A 43 2.51 25.71 49.87
N PHE A 44 2.81 27.01 49.79
CA PHE A 44 3.00 27.73 48.55
C PHE A 44 4.18 27.15 47.77
N LEU A 45 5.36 27.02 48.38
CA LEU A 45 6.55 26.46 47.73
C LEU A 45 6.36 25.01 47.29
N THR A 46 5.67 24.18 48.08
CA THR A 46 5.41 22.77 47.72
C THR A 46 4.46 22.67 46.55
N ILE A 47 3.40 23.48 46.48
CA ILE A 47 2.47 23.50 45.36
C ILE A 47 3.17 24.03 44.11
N GLU A 48 3.93 25.13 44.21
CA GLU A 48 4.67 25.73 43.13
C GLU A 48 5.68 24.75 42.53
N PHE A 49 6.52 24.14 43.39
CA PHE A 49 7.50 23.15 42.97
C PHE A 49 6.87 21.95 42.28
N TYR A 50 5.77 21.40 42.82
CA TYR A 50 5.06 20.28 42.23
C TYR A 50 4.41 20.63 40.88
N PHE A 51 3.77 21.80 40.84
CA PHE A 51 3.10 22.27 39.61
C PHE A 51 4.09 22.59 38.47
N PHE A 52 5.19 23.28 38.78
CA PHE A 52 6.23 23.57 37.79
C PHE A 52 6.94 22.30 37.30
N SER A 53 7.18 21.35 38.18
CA SER A 53 7.78 20.06 37.79
C SER A 53 6.92 19.28 36.79
N GLU A 54 5.61 19.26 37.00
CA GLU A 54 4.69 18.55 36.09
C GLU A 54 4.49 19.31 34.76
N ILE A 55 4.41 20.64 34.77
CA ILE A 55 4.32 21.46 33.57
C ILE A 55 5.60 21.34 32.73
N LYS A 56 6.77 21.32 33.38
CA LYS A 56 8.04 21.12 32.67
C LYS A 56 8.10 19.80 31.92
N LYS A 57 7.58 18.72 32.50
CA LYS A 57 7.49 17.43 31.82
C LYS A 57 6.60 17.48 30.57
N ILE A 58 5.45 18.18 30.64
CA ILE A 58 4.56 18.37 29.49
C ILE A 58 5.26 19.20 28.42
N TYR A 59 5.96 20.26 28.79
CA TYR A 59 6.69 21.11 27.85
C TYR A 59 7.86 20.35 27.17
N GLU A 60 8.61 19.54 27.91
CA GLU A 60 9.65 18.66 27.35
C GLU A 60 9.06 17.65 26.37
N LEU A 61 7.90 17.11 26.67
CA LEU A 61 7.16 16.17 25.80
C LEU A 61 6.72 16.86 24.50
N LEU A 62 6.17 18.05 24.58
CA LEU A 62 5.78 18.85 23.41
C LEU A 62 7.00 19.22 22.54
N ASN A 63 8.13 19.58 23.14
CA ASN A 63 9.35 19.87 22.41
C ASN A 63 9.93 18.62 21.70
N LYS A 64 9.87 17.45 22.33
CA LYS A 64 10.26 16.19 21.68
C LYS A 64 9.37 15.86 20.47
N ILE A 65 8.05 16.05 20.60
CA ILE A 65 7.10 15.92 19.49
C ILE A 65 7.46 16.84 18.34
N GLN A 66 7.90 18.07 18.61
CA GLN A 66 8.25 19.06 17.60
C GLN A 66 9.59 18.77 16.90
N GLN A 67 10.48 18.01 17.52
CA GLN A 67 11.82 17.69 16.99
C GLN A 67 11.92 16.37 16.24
N ASP A 68 10.79 15.66 15.98
CA ASP A 68 10.75 14.32 15.33
C ASP A 68 11.56 13.23 16.09
N ASP A 69 11.94 13.46 17.34
CA ASP A 69 12.76 12.55 18.14
C ASP A 69 11.86 11.70 19.04
N PHE A 70 11.13 10.78 18.39
CA PHE A 70 10.27 9.80 19.07
C PHE A 70 11.05 8.54 19.44
N ASP A 71 11.88 8.65 20.49
CA ASP A 71 12.28 7.44 21.21
C ASP A 71 11.11 6.92 22.04
N PHE A 72 10.74 5.67 21.79
CA PHE A 72 9.62 4.95 22.43
C PHE A 72 9.82 4.82 23.94
N VAL A 73 9.63 5.88 24.69
CA VAL A 73 9.48 5.79 26.14
C VAL A 73 8.03 5.40 26.41
N LYS A 74 7.83 4.14 26.76
CA LYS A 74 6.58 3.59 27.28
C LYS A 74 6.21 4.36 28.53
N TYR A 75 5.35 5.37 28.42
CA TYR A 75 4.73 6.00 29.59
C TYR A 75 3.77 4.99 30.19
N GLU A 76 4.20 4.33 31.29
CA GLU A 76 3.30 3.50 32.08
C GLU A 76 2.14 4.37 32.58
N THR A 77 0.95 4.07 32.14
CA THR A 77 -0.30 4.57 32.67
C THR A 77 -0.58 3.92 34.01
N GLY A 78 0.29 4.24 35.01
CA GLY A 78 0.10 3.82 36.38
C GLY A 78 -1.10 4.56 36.97
N GLY A 79 -2.06 3.78 37.43
CA GLY A 79 -3.32 4.23 37.98
C GLY A 79 -3.21 5.24 39.11
N GLY A 80 -4.18 6.16 39.14
CA GLY A 80 -4.47 6.99 40.31
C GLY A 80 -4.27 8.49 40.15
N GLY A 81 -5.36 9.17 39.84
CA GLY A 81 -5.64 10.45 40.52
C GLY A 81 -5.02 11.74 40.01
N ASN A 82 -4.11 11.74 39.02
CA ASN A 82 -3.50 13.01 38.60
C ASN A 82 -4.00 13.41 37.17
N LEU A 83 -4.83 14.45 37.11
CA LEU A 83 -5.37 15.01 35.87
C LEU A 83 -4.27 15.31 34.86
N LEU A 84 -3.13 15.82 35.31
CA LEU A 84 -1.97 16.13 34.48
C LEU A 84 -1.33 14.88 33.86
N LYS A 85 -1.26 13.74 34.58
CA LYS A 85 -0.78 12.49 33.99
C LYS A 85 -1.71 11.94 32.89
N ARG A 86 -3.02 12.06 33.09
CA ARG A 86 -4.00 11.68 32.06
C ARG A 86 -3.88 12.57 30.83
N LEU A 87 -3.75 13.88 31.03
CA LEU A 87 -3.59 14.85 29.95
C LEU A 87 -2.29 14.61 29.16
N SER A 88 -1.18 14.33 29.85
CA SER A 88 0.10 13.95 29.20
C SER A 88 -0.04 12.66 28.40
N GLY A 89 -0.75 11.65 28.91
CA GLY A 89 -1.02 10.39 28.20
C GLY A 89 -1.89 10.60 26.95
N GLU A 90 -2.91 11.45 27.03
CA GLU A 90 -3.75 11.79 25.88
C GLU A 90 -2.99 12.56 24.80
N ILE A 91 -2.16 13.55 25.21
CA ILE A 91 -1.29 14.29 24.29
C ILE A 91 -0.33 13.33 23.58
N TYR A 92 0.30 12.42 24.33
CA TYR A 92 1.23 11.44 23.76
C TYR A 92 0.54 10.51 22.76
N SER A 93 -0.63 9.94 23.10
CA SER A 93 -1.38 9.06 22.21
C SER A 93 -1.83 9.79 20.94
N TYR A 94 -2.29 11.03 21.07
CA TYR A 94 -2.66 11.86 19.92
C TYR A 94 -1.45 12.16 19.00
N ALA A 95 -0.31 12.50 19.61
CA ALA A 95 0.91 12.74 18.85
C ALA A 95 1.38 11.49 18.10
N GLN A 96 1.31 10.31 18.72
CA GLN A 96 1.66 9.04 18.09
C GLN A 96 0.75 8.73 16.89
N VAL A 97 -0.56 8.93 17.03
CA VAL A 97 -1.51 8.76 15.91
C VAL A 97 -1.17 9.74 14.78
N LYS A 98 -0.90 11.02 15.11
CA LYS A 98 -0.53 12.01 14.10
C LYS A 98 0.79 11.72 13.43
N GLN A 99 1.78 11.23 14.16
CA GLN A 99 3.06 10.82 13.57
C GLN A 99 2.86 9.66 12.59
N THR A 100 2.05 8.67 12.94
CA THR A 100 1.71 7.57 12.02
C THR A 100 1.03 8.08 10.76
N GLU A 101 0.05 8.99 10.88
CA GLU A 101 -0.60 9.62 9.72
C GLU A 101 0.40 10.40 8.84
N ILE A 102 1.31 11.15 9.45
CA ILE A 102 2.36 11.90 8.73
C ILE A 102 3.29 10.94 7.98
N ASP A 103 3.71 9.85 8.61
CA ASP A 103 4.60 8.87 7.99
C ASP A 103 3.91 8.12 6.85
N GLU A 104 2.62 7.82 6.98
CA GLU A 104 1.80 7.28 5.89
C GLU A 104 1.69 8.26 4.73
N LEU A 105 1.42 9.55 5.01
CA LEU A 105 1.36 10.61 3.99
C LEU A 105 2.71 10.79 3.28
N LYS A 106 3.83 10.80 4.01
CA LYS A 106 5.18 10.87 3.43
C LYS A 106 5.47 9.67 2.54
N LYS A 107 5.09 8.45 2.95
CA LYS A 107 5.20 7.24 2.12
C LYS A 107 4.36 7.36 0.85
N MET A 108 3.13 7.82 0.95
CA MET A 108 2.26 8.04 -0.22
C MET A 108 2.83 9.10 -1.17
N GLU A 109 3.39 10.19 -0.64
CA GLU A 109 4.04 11.24 -1.45
C GLU A 109 5.28 10.69 -2.18
N THR A 110 6.14 9.94 -1.48
CA THR A 110 7.31 9.29 -2.07
C THR A 110 6.89 8.33 -3.18
N TYR A 111 5.91 7.48 -2.90
CA TYR A 111 5.36 6.55 -3.88
C TYR A 111 4.79 7.26 -5.12
N ARG A 112 4.10 8.39 -4.93
CA ARG A 112 3.59 9.22 -6.04
C ARG A 112 4.72 9.83 -6.88
N LYS A 113 5.80 10.32 -6.23
CA LYS A 113 6.97 10.88 -6.95
C LYS A 113 7.69 9.80 -7.76
N GLU A 114 7.92 8.63 -7.18
CA GLU A 114 8.53 7.48 -7.88
C GLU A 114 7.66 7.05 -9.06
N PHE A 115 6.35 6.93 -8.87
CA PHE A 115 5.41 6.60 -9.95
C PHE A 115 5.50 7.58 -11.12
N LEU A 116 5.50 8.90 -10.86
CA LEU A 116 5.62 9.91 -11.92
C LEU A 116 6.97 9.86 -12.63
N ALA A 117 8.05 9.55 -11.92
CA ALA A 117 9.37 9.38 -12.50
C ALA A 117 9.40 8.14 -13.42
N ASP A 118 8.88 7.01 -12.97
CA ASP A 118 8.80 5.78 -13.75
C ASP A 118 7.92 5.96 -15.00
N VAL A 119 6.74 6.56 -14.87
CA VAL A 119 5.87 6.91 -16.01
C VAL A 119 6.63 7.74 -17.03
N SER A 120 7.32 8.79 -16.57
CA SER A 120 8.08 9.67 -17.46
C SER A 120 9.18 8.91 -18.22
N HIS A 121 9.88 8.02 -17.52
CA HIS A 121 10.95 7.22 -18.11
C HIS A 121 10.40 6.20 -19.13
N GLU A 122 9.34 5.48 -18.78
CA GLU A 122 8.75 4.45 -19.65
C GLU A 122 8.03 5.05 -20.87
N LEU A 123 7.53 6.30 -20.78
CA LEU A 123 6.98 7.03 -21.95
C LEU A 123 8.09 7.55 -22.86
N LYS A 124 9.21 8.06 -22.33
CA LYS A 124 10.30 8.62 -23.13
C LYS A 124 10.96 7.59 -24.02
N THR A 125 11.18 6.38 -23.53
CA THR A 125 11.89 5.31 -24.24
C THR A 125 11.26 4.97 -25.59
N PRO A 126 9.98 4.57 -25.70
CA PRO A 126 9.33 4.28 -26.98
C PRO A 126 9.17 5.53 -27.86
N LEU A 127 8.95 6.71 -27.23
CA LEU A 127 8.83 7.97 -27.96
C LEU A 127 10.14 8.31 -28.69
N PHE A 128 11.27 8.31 -28.00
CA PHE A 128 12.56 8.61 -28.61
C PHE A 128 12.98 7.55 -29.63
N ALA A 129 12.64 6.27 -29.38
CA ALA A 129 12.88 5.23 -30.36
C ALA A 129 12.09 5.48 -31.67
N ALA A 130 10.79 5.82 -31.56
CA ALA A 130 9.97 6.15 -32.72
C ALA A 130 10.51 7.38 -33.48
N GLN A 131 10.85 8.45 -32.74
CA GLN A 131 11.46 9.65 -33.32
C GLN A 131 12.78 9.35 -34.03
N GLY A 132 13.68 8.57 -33.41
CA GLY A 132 14.95 8.17 -34.02
C GLY A 132 14.78 7.40 -35.32
N PHE A 133 13.81 6.46 -35.39
CA PHE A 133 13.51 5.77 -36.66
C PHE A 133 12.99 6.71 -37.75
N VAL A 134 12.12 7.67 -37.38
CA VAL A 134 11.59 8.67 -38.32
C VAL A 134 12.69 9.62 -38.78
N HIS A 135 13.54 10.14 -37.88
CA HIS A 135 14.67 11.00 -38.28
C HIS A 135 15.65 10.28 -39.22
N THR A 136 15.99 9.02 -38.92
CA THR A 136 16.88 8.25 -39.82
C THR A 136 16.26 8.10 -41.24
N LEU A 137 14.94 7.97 -41.33
CA LEU A 137 14.27 7.94 -42.64
C LEU A 137 14.33 9.28 -43.35
N LEU A 138 14.13 10.39 -42.65
CA LEU A 138 14.22 11.76 -43.15
C LEU A 138 15.65 12.09 -43.66
N ASP A 139 16.67 11.60 -42.97
CA ASP A 139 18.10 11.79 -43.30
C ASP A 139 18.54 10.99 -44.54
N GLY A 140 17.59 10.39 -45.28
CA GLY A 140 17.84 9.77 -46.56
C GLY A 140 17.69 8.25 -46.60
N ALA A 141 17.55 7.58 -45.46
CA ALA A 141 17.34 6.12 -45.42
C ALA A 141 15.99 5.68 -46.07
N VAL A 142 15.08 6.63 -46.32
CA VAL A 142 13.81 6.39 -47.01
C VAL A 142 14.00 5.86 -48.44
N LYS A 143 15.16 6.12 -49.10
CA LYS A 143 15.48 5.67 -50.46
C LYS A 143 15.72 4.15 -50.57
N ASP A 144 16.21 3.52 -49.46
CA ASP A 144 16.36 2.07 -49.38
C ASP A 144 15.03 1.43 -48.93
N LYS A 145 14.38 0.65 -49.81
CA LYS A 145 13.09 0.00 -49.50
C LYS A 145 13.14 -0.93 -48.28
N ASN A 146 14.24 -1.64 -48.11
CA ASN A 146 14.40 -2.60 -47.00
C ASN A 146 14.53 -1.88 -45.66
N VAL A 147 15.37 -0.84 -45.61
CA VAL A 147 15.59 -0.01 -44.44
C VAL A 147 14.32 0.77 -44.09
N ARG A 148 13.70 1.39 -45.11
CA ARG A 148 12.43 2.11 -44.96
C ARG A 148 11.35 1.26 -44.30
N ASN A 149 11.06 0.10 -44.87
CA ASN A 149 10.01 -0.77 -44.35
C ASN A 149 10.31 -1.28 -42.94
N LYS A 150 11.58 -1.58 -42.65
CA LYS A 150 12.04 -2.02 -41.31
C LYS A 150 11.87 -0.91 -40.29
N PHE A 151 12.23 0.34 -40.62
CA PHE A 151 12.17 1.45 -39.67
C PHE A 151 10.73 1.93 -39.46
N LEU A 152 9.89 1.97 -40.51
CA LEU A 152 8.47 2.24 -40.37
C LEU A 152 7.78 1.21 -39.45
N LYS A 153 8.06 -0.09 -39.63
CA LYS A 153 7.52 -1.14 -38.76
C LYS A 153 8.01 -0.98 -37.31
N ARG A 154 9.26 -0.59 -37.11
CA ARG A 154 9.80 -0.35 -35.75
C ARG A 154 9.18 0.88 -35.09
N ALA A 155 9.04 1.99 -35.82
CA ALA A 155 8.36 3.18 -35.34
C ALA A 155 6.89 2.88 -34.97
N ALA A 156 6.16 2.18 -35.84
CA ALA A 156 4.79 1.76 -35.59
C ALA A 156 4.69 0.86 -34.34
N LYS A 157 5.63 -0.09 -34.16
CA LYS A 157 5.69 -0.95 -32.95
C LYS A 157 5.94 -0.12 -31.68
N SER A 158 6.83 0.90 -31.75
CA SER A 158 7.11 1.77 -30.60
C SER A 158 5.89 2.61 -30.22
N LEU A 159 5.17 3.15 -31.21
CA LEU A 159 3.94 3.92 -30.98
C LEU A 159 2.82 3.04 -30.42
N ALA A 160 2.63 1.82 -30.94
CA ALA A 160 1.66 0.88 -30.39
C ALA A 160 2.00 0.48 -28.91
N GLY A 161 3.28 0.36 -28.59
CA GLY A 161 3.73 0.15 -27.21
C GLY A 161 3.43 1.34 -26.31
N LEU A 162 3.60 2.56 -26.82
CA LEU A 162 3.26 3.79 -26.12
C LEU A 162 1.76 3.91 -25.86
N ASP A 163 0.93 3.63 -26.86
CA ASP A 163 -0.52 3.64 -26.73
C ASP A 163 -0.99 2.66 -25.65
N LYS A 164 -0.47 1.41 -25.70
CA LYS A 164 -0.76 0.42 -24.64
C LYS A 164 -0.37 0.90 -23.24
N LEU A 165 0.81 1.54 -23.10
CA LEU A 165 1.27 2.08 -21.82
C LEU A 165 0.30 3.14 -21.30
N VAL A 166 -0.17 4.04 -22.15
CA VAL A 166 -1.16 5.08 -21.80
C VAL A 166 -2.48 4.44 -21.34
N GLN A 167 -2.97 3.42 -22.05
CA GLN A 167 -4.20 2.71 -21.67
C GLN A 167 -4.04 1.99 -20.32
N ASP A 168 -2.91 1.32 -20.10
CA ASP A 168 -2.58 0.66 -18.84
C ASP A 168 -2.56 1.68 -17.67
N LEU A 169 -1.96 2.87 -17.88
CA LEU A 169 -1.92 3.96 -16.90
C LEU A 169 -3.30 4.54 -16.59
N LEU A 170 -4.13 4.77 -17.62
CA LEU A 170 -5.51 5.24 -17.44
C LEU A 170 -6.32 4.22 -16.63
N THR A 171 -6.16 2.93 -16.93
CA THR A 171 -6.83 1.86 -16.19
C THR A 171 -6.45 1.88 -14.70
N ILE A 172 -5.16 1.95 -14.39
CA ILE A 172 -4.67 2.03 -13.00
C ILE A 172 -5.21 3.28 -12.31
N SER A 173 -5.09 4.44 -12.96
CA SER A 173 -5.56 5.72 -12.40
C SER A 173 -7.05 5.72 -12.06
N GLN A 174 -7.87 5.17 -12.96
CA GLN A 174 -9.31 5.04 -12.74
C GLN A 174 -9.66 4.06 -11.61
N MET A 175 -8.91 2.96 -11.49
CA MET A 175 -9.09 1.98 -10.41
C MET A 175 -8.74 2.59 -9.05
N GLU A 176 -7.62 3.31 -8.95
CA GLU A 176 -7.19 3.96 -7.71
C GLU A 176 -8.12 5.08 -7.26
N ALA A 177 -8.68 5.82 -8.22
CA ALA A 177 -9.70 6.83 -7.94
C ALA A 177 -11.05 6.22 -7.53
N GLY A 178 -11.20 4.88 -7.56
CA GLY A 178 -12.48 4.21 -7.32
C GLY A 178 -13.56 4.60 -8.33
N SER A 179 -13.18 5.16 -9.47
CA SER A 179 -14.09 5.70 -10.48
C SER A 179 -14.63 4.66 -11.46
N ILE A 180 -14.07 3.45 -11.44
CA ILE A 180 -14.53 2.36 -12.31
C ILE A 180 -15.83 1.78 -11.74
N LYS A 181 -16.90 1.89 -12.52
CA LYS A 181 -18.13 1.14 -12.26
C LYS A 181 -17.96 -0.27 -12.79
N MET A 182 -18.02 -1.24 -11.90
CA MET A 182 -17.95 -2.66 -12.25
C MET A 182 -19.31 -3.13 -12.74
N HIS A 183 -19.32 -3.87 -13.84
CA HIS A 183 -20.53 -4.43 -14.46
C HIS A 183 -20.56 -5.94 -14.24
N PHE A 184 -21.12 -6.36 -13.10
CA PHE A 184 -21.22 -7.77 -12.74
C PHE A 184 -22.40 -8.43 -13.43
N PHE A 185 -22.14 -9.56 -14.12
CA PHE A 185 -23.17 -10.44 -14.66
C PHE A 185 -22.67 -11.89 -14.76
N ASN A 186 -23.60 -12.80 -15.02
CA ASN A 186 -23.26 -14.22 -15.19
C ASN A 186 -22.75 -14.49 -16.60
N PHE A 187 -21.61 -15.17 -16.75
CA PHE A 187 -21.09 -15.60 -18.03
C PHE A 187 -20.32 -16.92 -17.90
N ASN A 188 -20.17 -17.63 -19.02
CA ASN A 188 -19.35 -18.83 -19.07
C ASN A 188 -17.87 -18.47 -19.10
N PHE A 189 -17.11 -18.88 -18.07
CA PHE A 189 -15.69 -18.54 -17.94
C PHE A 189 -14.83 -19.37 -18.92
N TYR A 190 -15.23 -20.59 -19.25
CA TYR A 190 -14.52 -21.41 -20.23
C TYR A 190 -14.49 -20.71 -21.59
N SER A 191 -15.63 -20.25 -22.09
CA SER A 191 -15.71 -19.49 -23.34
C SER A 191 -14.88 -18.20 -23.33
N LEU A 192 -14.80 -17.52 -22.19
CA LEU A 192 -13.93 -16.34 -22.08
C LEU A 192 -12.45 -16.71 -22.28
N VAL A 193 -12.01 -17.85 -21.73
CA VAL A 193 -10.63 -18.33 -21.90
C VAL A 193 -10.37 -18.77 -23.35
N GLU A 194 -11.35 -19.37 -24.02
CA GLU A 194 -11.26 -19.69 -25.47
C GLU A 194 -11.03 -18.43 -26.29
N ASP A 195 -11.81 -17.36 -26.06
CA ASP A 195 -11.61 -16.05 -26.73
C ASP A 195 -10.19 -15.52 -26.49
N VAL A 196 -9.64 -15.71 -25.29
CA VAL A 196 -8.25 -15.33 -24.95
C VAL A 196 -7.25 -16.17 -25.74
N PHE A 197 -7.45 -17.48 -25.82
CA PHE A 197 -6.55 -18.38 -26.56
C PHE A 197 -6.54 -18.04 -28.04
N GLU A 198 -7.71 -17.82 -28.65
CA GLU A 198 -7.83 -17.39 -30.04
C GLU A 198 -7.01 -16.12 -30.32
N GLN A 199 -7.07 -15.13 -29.41
CA GLN A 199 -6.30 -13.89 -29.58
C GLN A 199 -4.79 -14.09 -29.56
N PHE A 200 -4.31 -15.17 -28.91
CA PHE A 200 -2.88 -15.48 -28.80
C PHE A 200 -2.39 -16.59 -29.72
N GLU A 201 -3.26 -17.27 -30.46
CA GLU A 201 -2.94 -18.40 -31.34
C GLU A 201 -1.74 -18.09 -32.26
N GLY A 202 -1.81 -17.01 -33.02
CA GLY A 202 -0.73 -16.66 -33.95
C GLY A 202 0.59 -16.24 -33.27
N LYS A 203 0.59 -15.92 -31.95
CA LYS A 203 1.83 -15.71 -31.18
C LYS A 203 2.36 -17.01 -30.60
N ALA A 204 1.47 -17.89 -30.16
CA ALA A 204 1.80 -19.21 -29.67
C ALA A 204 2.42 -20.07 -30.78
N ASP A 205 1.84 -20.08 -31.97
CA ASP A 205 2.34 -20.79 -33.15
C ASP A 205 3.76 -20.34 -33.53
N LYS A 206 4.02 -19.02 -33.55
CA LYS A 206 5.36 -18.49 -33.87
C LYS A 206 6.43 -18.92 -32.87
N LYS A 207 6.05 -19.27 -31.67
CA LYS A 207 6.94 -19.77 -30.60
C LYS A 207 6.85 -21.31 -30.43
N GLU A 208 6.05 -21.98 -31.25
CA GLU A 208 5.79 -23.42 -31.11
C GLU A 208 5.28 -23.80 -29.69
N LEU A 209 4.40 -22.93 -29.10
CA LEU A 209 3.84 -23.09 -27.78
C LEU A 209 2.45 -23.75 -27.84
N LYS A 210 2.14 -24.58 -26.87
CA LYS A 210 0.80 -25.15 -26.71
C LYS A 210 -0.02 -24.35 -25.70
N LEU A 211 -1.15 -23.78 -26.16
CA LEU A 211 -2.19 -23.22 -25.29
C LEU A 211 -3.27 -24.28 -25.11
N CYS A 212 -3.60 -24.64 -23.88
CA CYS A 212 -4.64 -25.65 -23.63
C CYS A 212 -5.25 -25.51 -22.24
N PHE A 213 -6.44 -26.06 -22.08
CA PHE A 213 -7.00 -26.38 -20.77
C PHE A 213 -6.36 -27.65 -20.18
N THR A 214 -6.49 -27.82 -18.88
CA THR A 214 -6.22 -29.11 -18.23
C THR A 214 -7.36 -30.11 -18.55
N GLU A 215 -7.09 -31.42 -18.49
CA GLU A 215 -8.07 -32.46 -18.77
C GLU A 215 -9.26 -32.45 -17.79
N THR A 216 -9.08 -31.83 -16.62
CA THR A 216 -10.08 -31.76 -15.55
C THR A 216 -10.95 -30.50 -15.63
N THR A 217 -10.66 -29.59 -16.55
CA THR A 217 -11.39 -28.31 -16.67
C THR A 217 -12.78 -28.52 -17.24
N PRO A 218 -13.86 -28.20 -16.49
CA PRO A 218 -15.22 -28.32 -17.00
C PRO A 218 -15.56 -27.18 -17.98
N GLU A 219 -16.26 -27.50 -19.06
CA GLU A 219 -16.65 -26.54 -20.12
C GLU A 219 -17.80 -25.62 -19.69
N ASP A 220 -18.65 -26.07 -18.74
CA ASP A 220 -19.80 -25.29 -18.26
C ASP A 220 -19.52 -24.74 -16.84
N ILE A 221 -18.75 -23.68 -16.78
CA ILE A 221 -18.50 -22.94 -15.55
C ILE A 221 -19.06 -21.51 -15.66
N MET A 222 -20.20 -21.30 -15.02
CA MET A 222 -20.83 -19.99 -14.92
C MET A 222 -20.30 -19.24 -13.70
N VAL A 223 -19.74 -18.05 -13.91
CA VAL A 223 -19.22 -17.15 -12.87
C VAL A 223 -19.97 -15.83 -12.85
N TYR A 224 -19.99 -15.15 -11.69
CA TYR A 224 -20.56 -13.82 -11.52
C TYR A 224 -19.43 -12.79 -11.33
N ALA A 225 -19.11 -12.05 -12.40
CA ALA A 225 -18.01 -11.08 -12.43
C ALA A 225 -18.21 -10.04 -13.53
N ASP A 226 -17.33 -9.07 -13.61
CA ASP A 226 -17.21 -8.17 -14.77
C ASP A 226 -16.40 -8.86 -15.88
N ARG A 227 -17.07 -9.31 -16.95
CA ARG A 227 -16.47 -10.08 -18.02
C ARG A 227 -15.31 -9.35 -18.72
N GLU A 228 -15.46 -8.04 -18.98
CA GLU A 228 -14.42 -7.27 -19.67
C GLU A 228 -13.16 -7.15 -18.80
N ARG A 229 -13.33 -6.91 -17.51
CA ARG A 229 -12.22 -6.80 -16.57
C ARG A 229 -11.54 -8.15 -16.34
N ILE A 230 -12.32 -9.23 -16.22
CA ILE A 230 -11.77 -10.58 -16.11
C ILE A 230 -11.08 -11.02 -17.40
N PHE A 231 -11.62 -10.64 -18.57
CA PHE A 231 -10.93 -10.84 -19.85
C PHE A 231 -9.57 -10.13 -19.85
N GLN A 232 -9.48 -8.89 -19.36
CA GLN A 232 -8.22 -8.15 -19.21
C GLN A 232 -7.24 -8.86 -18.27
N VAL A 233 -7.72 -9.45 -17.15
CA VAL A 233 -6.92 -10.29 -16.25
C VAL A 233 -6.31 -11.46 -17.02
N MET A 234 -7.14 -12.22 -17.73
CA MET A 234 -6.69 -13.40 -18.47
C MET A 234 -5.71 -13.04 -19.60
N ILE A 235 -5.97 -11.97 -20.35
CA ILE A 235 -5.03 -11.44 -21.37
C ILE A 235 -3.66 -11.15 -20.75
N ASN A 236 -3.60 -10.48 -19.58
CA ASN A 236 -2.34 -10.14 -18.94
C ASN A 236 -1.59 -11.38 -18.42
N LEU A 237 -2.30 -12.33 -17.82
CA LEU A 237 -1.70 -13.56 -17.30
C LEU A 237 -1.20 -14.46 -18.45
N VAL A 238 -2.02 -14.70 -19.47
CA VAL A 238 -1.65 -15.54 -20.62
C VAL A 238 -0.52 -14.89 -21.45
N ALA A 239 -0.57 -13.55 -21.64
CA ALA A 239 0.52 -12.84 -22.30
C ALA A 239 1.86 -12.97 -21.57
N ASN A 240 1.84 -12.90 -20.22
CA ASN A 240 3.03 -13.11 -19.41
C ASN A 240 3.50 -14.57 -19.50
N ALA A 241 2.61 -15.54 -19.41
CA ALA A 241 2.94 -16.95 -19.55
C ALA A 241 3.62 -17.23 -20.91
N ILE A 242 3.05 -16.76 -22.03
CA ILE A 242 3.64 -16.88 -23.37
C ILE A 242 5.00 -16.18 -23.48
N LYS A 243 5.16 -15.05 -22.79
CA LYS A 243 6.40 -14.27 -22.84
C LYS A 243 7.55 -14.97 -22.13
N TYR A 244 7.28 -15.56 -20.97
CA TYR A 244 8.31 -16.11 -20.07
C TYR A 244 8.44 -17.64 -20.14
N THR A 245 7.56 -18.30 -20.88
CA THR A 245 7.69 -19.74 -21.18
C THR A 245 8.93 -20.02 -22.05
N LYS A 246 9.35 -21.28 -22.15
CA LYS A 246 10.50 -21.72 -22.95
C LYS A 246 10.33 -21.31 -24.42
N GLU A 247 11.45 -21.02 -25.08
CA GLU A 247 11.42 -20.48 -26.46
C GLU A 247 10.80 -21.44 -27.47
N LYS A 248 10.88 -22.77 -27.25
CA LYS A 248 10.29 -23.79 -28.13
C LYS A 248 9.69 -24.94 -27.31
N GLY A 249 8.52 -25.40 -27.75
CA GLY A 249 7.85 -26.57 -27.18
C GLY A 249 7.35 -26.33 -25.76
N GLY A 250 7.19 -25.08 -25.33
CA GLY A 250 6.64 -24.72 -24.04
C GLY A 250 5.13 -24.90 -23.97
N LYS A 251 4.58 -24.88 -22.77
CA LYS A 251 3.17 -25.12 -22.52
C LYS A 251 2.61 -24.06 -21.58
N VAL A 252 1.48 -23.48 -21.97
CA VAL A 252 0.68 -22.61 -21.12
C VAL A 252 -0.67 -23.29 -20.94
N MET A 253 -1.03 -23.56 -19.68
CA MET A 253 -2.26 -24.27 -19.34
C MET A 253 -3.16 -23.37 -18.48
N VAL A 254 -4.45 -23.45 -18.71
CA VAL A 254 -5.46 -22.90 -17.81
C VAL A 254 -6.21 -24.07 -17.17
N ASP A 255 -6.21 -24.08 -15.84
CA ASP A 255 -7.00 -25.00 -15.04
C ASP A 255 -8.14 -24.23 -14.38
N ILE A 256 -9.34 -24.81 -14.44
CA ILE A 256 -10.51 -24.26 -13.80
C ILE A 256 -11.15 -25.37 -12.98
N SER A 257 -11.24 -25.19 -11.69
CA SER A 257 -11.89 -26.16 -10.81
C SER A 257 -13.08 -25.53 -10.11
N ARG A 258 -14.19 -26.28 -10.05
CA ARG A 258 -15.43 -25.84 -9.43
C ARG A 258 -15.41 -26.17 -7.94
N GLY A 259 -15.45 -25.16 -7.06
CA GLY A 259 -15.69 -25.33 -5.64
C GLY A 259 -17.18 -25.23 -5.29
N GLU A 260 -17.50 -25.12 -4.01
CA GLU A 260 -18.91 -24.99 -3.56
C GLU A 260 -19.53 -23.64 -3.92
N LYS A 261 -18.77 -22.54 -3.73
CA LYS A 261 -19.25 -21.16 -3.94
C LYS A 261 -18.43 -20.38 -4.97
N GLU A 262 -17.23 -20.83 -5.25
CA GLU A 262 -16.26 -20.16 -6.10
C GLU A 262 -15.63 -21.12 -7.09
N ALA A 263 -15.32 -20.63 -8.29
CA ALA A 263 -14.44 -21.29 -9.23
C ALA A 263 -13.00 -20.88 -8.93
N THR A 264 -12.09 -21.84 -8.87
CA THR A 264 -10.65 -21.57 -8.79
C THR A 264 -10.07 -21.61 -10.20
N VAL A 265 -9.35 -20.56 -10.56
CA VAL A 265 -8.66 -20.42 -11.85
C VAL A 265 -7.17 -20.43 -11.62
N GLN A 266 -6.44 -21.20 -12.42
CA GLN A 266 -4.99 -21.26 -12.42
C GLN A 266 -4.45 -21.07 -13.84
N VAL A 267 -3.51 -20.14 -14.02
CA VAL A 267 -2.73 -20.00 -15.26
C VAL A 267 -1.33 -20.51 -14.97
N ILE A 268 -0.94 -21.57 -15.67
CA ILE A 268 0.28 -22.34 -15.43
C ILE A 268 1.19 -22.23 -16.63
N ASP A 269 2.45 -21.87 -16.42
CA ASP A 269 3.50 -21.89 -17.43
C ASP A 269 4.66 -22.79 -17.01
N ASP A 270 5.38 -23.35 -17.96
CA ASP A 270 6.60 -24.13 -17.77
C ASP A 270 7.87 -23.30 -18.04
N GLY A 271 7.79 -22.01 -17.81
CA GLY A 271 8.80 -21.02 -18.14
C GLY A 271 9.99 -20.94 -17.19
N ILE A 272 10.64 -19.79 -17.22
CA ILE A 272 11.87 -19.54 -16.45
C ILE A 272 11.64 -19.48 -14.93
N GLY A 273 10.36 -19.31 -14.50
CA GLY A 273 10.02 -19.12 -13.08
C GLY A 273 10.42 -17.74 -12.55
N ILE A 274 10.08 -17.50 -11.29
CA ILE A 274 10.26 -16.24 -10.57
C ILE A 274 11.08 -16.52 -9.31
N PRO A 275 12.17 -15.77 -9.04
CA PRO A 275 12.91 -15.86 -7.78
C PRO A 275 12.01 -15.56 -6.57
N SER A 276 12.25 -16.23 -5.45
CA SER A 276 11.43 -16.10 -4.24
C SER A 276 11.42 -14.67 -3.68
N GLU A 277 12.52 -13.95 -3.82
CA GLU A 277 12.67 -12.54 -3.41
C GLU A 277 11.80 -11.58 -4.22
N ASP A 278 11.45 -11.95 -5.45
CA ASP A 278 10.68 -11.11 -6.37
C ASP A 278 9.18 -11.39 -6.31
N ILE A 279 8.76 -12.54 -5.76
CA ILE A 279 7.34 -12.99 -5.76
C ILE A 279 6.38 -11.93 -5.20
N ASN A 280 6.76 -11.24 -4.14
CA ASN A 280 5.91 -10.21 -3.54
C ASN A 280 5.92 -8.90 -4.36
N ARG A 281 6.97 -8.68 -5.14
CA ARG A 281 7.21 -7.43 -5.86
C ARG A 281 6.69 -7.43 -7.29
N ILE A 282 6.43 -8.59 -7.89
CA ILE A 282 5.96 -8.68 -9.29
C ILE A 282 4.62 -7.97 -9.54
N PHE A 283 3.85 -7.66 -8.48
CA PHE A 283 2.61 -6.90 -8.53
C PHE A 283 2.79 -5.39 -8.32
N GLU A 284 4.03 -4.95 -8.02
CA GLU A 284 4.36 -3.52 -7.97
C GLU A 284 4.35 -2.94 -9.40
N ARG A 285 3.99 -1.66 -9.52
CA ARG A 285 3.96 -0.97 -10.82
C ARG A 285 5.39 -0.84 -11.35
N PHE A 286 5.54 -1.03 -12.67
CA PHE A 286 6.83 -0.96 -13.39
C PHE A 286 7.89 -1.95 -12.92
N TYR A 287 7.56 -2.82 -11.96
CA TYR A 287 8.49 -3.81 -11.47
C TYR A 287 8.77 -4.90 -12.52
N ARG A 288 10.04 -5.29 -12.64
CA ARG A 288 10.51 -6.34 -13.55
C ARG A 288 11.71 -7.02 -12.94
N VAL A 289 11.67 -8.35 -12.87
CA VAL A 289 12.77 -9.19 -12.35
C VAL A 289 14.06 -8.94 -13.12
N ASP A 290 14.00 -8.81 -14.45
CA ASP A 290 15.16 -8.56 -15.32
C ASP A 290 14.93 -7.32 -16.20
N LYS A 291 15.57 -6.20 -15.87
CA LYS A 291 15.56 -4.97 -16.70
C LYS A 291 16.37 -5.14 -18.00
N SER A 292 17.36 -6.05 -18.05
CA SER A 292 18.30 -6.19 -19.16
C SER A 292 17.79 -7.07 -20.31
N ARG A 293 17.03 -8.12 -20.04
CA ARG A 293 16.49 -9.06 -21.05
C ARG A 293 15.34 -8.51 -21.90
N SER A 294 14.91 -7.31 -21.65
CA SER A 294 13.67 -6.77 -22.19
C SER A 294 13.82 -5.87 -23.41
N LYS A 295 15.04 -5.73 -23.99
CA LYS A 295 15.25 -4.88 -25.16
C LYS A 295 14.48 -5.31 -26.41
N ASP A 296 14.11 -6.59 -26.53
CA ASP A 296 13.40 -7.11 -27.72
C ASP A 296 11.92 -7.48 -27.50
N GLY A 297 11.41 -7.52 -26.26
CA GLY A 297 10.07 -8.00 -25.97
C GLY A 297 9.30 -7.19 -24.90
N GLY A 298 9.54 -5.88 -24.83
CA GLY A 298 9.10 -4.95 -23.81
C GLY A 298 7.67 -5.14 -23.27
N GLY A 299 7.57 -5.47 -21.96
CA GLY A 299 6.34 -5.29 -21.19
C GLY A 299 6.46 -4.04 -20.34
N THR A 300 5.36 -3.34 -20.12
CA THR A 300 5.29 -2.09 -19.35
C THR A 300 5.57 -2.27 -17.85
N GLY A 301 5.53 -3.50 -17.34
CA GLY A 301 5.58 -3.76 -15.89
C GLY A 301 4.28 -3.40 -15.16
N LEU A 302 3.22 -3.02 -15.91
CA LEU A 302 1.92 -2.65 -15.34
C LEU A 302 0.92 -3.80 -15.36
N GLY A 303 1.10 -4.81 -16.22
CA GLY A 303 0.10 -5.86 -16.44
C GLY A 303 -0.30 -6.63 -15.18
N LEU A 304 0.66 -7.03 -14.32
CA LEU A 304 0.36 -7.74 -13.07
C LEU A 304 -0.21 -6.80 -11.99
N ALA A 305 0.18 -5.54 -11.97
CA ALA A 305 -0.46 -4.54 -11.12
C ALA A 305 -1.93 -4.35 -11.49
N ILE A 306 -2.25 -4.28 -12.79
CA ILE A 306 -3.63 -4.23 -13.29
C ILE A 306 -4.42 -5.48 -12.87
N VAL A 307 -3.83 -6.68 -13.01
CA VAL A 307 -4.45 -7.95 -12.57
C VAL A 307 -4.82 -7.89 -11.10
N LYS A 308 -3.89 -7.46 -10.25
CA LYS A 308 -4.11 -7.31 -8.81
C LYS A 308 -5.27 -6.35 -8.52
N HIS A 309 -5.25 -5.16 -9.10
CA HIS A 309 -6.31 -4.16 -8.88
C HIS A 309 -7.69 -4.62 -9.35
N ILE A 310 -7.77 -5.29 -10.52
CA ILE A 310 -9.04 -5.84 -11.01
C ILE A 310 -9.58 -6.89 -10.04
N LEU A 311 -8.74 -7.81 -9.58
CA LEU A 311 -9.15 -8.86 -8.66
C LEU A 311 -9.54 -8.30 -7.29
N GLU A 312 -8.81 -7.30 -6.77
CA GLU A 312 -9.19 -6.59 -5.54
C GLU A 312 -10.55 -5.88 -5.68
N ALA A 313 -10.85 -5.27 -6.84
CA ALA A 313 -12.17 -4.69 -7.13
C ALA A 313 -13.29 -5.76 -7.18
N HIS A 314 -12.95 -7.01 -7.52
CA HIS A 314 -13.84 -8.17 -7.41
C HIS A 314 -13.85 -8.78 -5.99
N ARG A 315 -13.16 -8.20 -5.00
CA ARG A 315 -12.96 -8.73 -3.64
C ARG A 315 -12.24 -10.08 -3.64
N GLN A 316 -11.42 -10.32 -4.64
CA GLN A 316 -10.63 -11.52 -4.81
C GLN A 316 -9.13 -11.23 -4.68
N ARG A 317 -8.33 -12.27 -4.46
CA ARG A 317 -6.88 -12.16 -4.36
C ARG A 317 -6.21 -13.04 -5.39
N ILE A 318 -5.05 -12.60 -5.86
CA ILE A 318 -4.18 -13.41 -6.69
C ILE A 318 -3.05 -13.99 -5.84
N ILE A 319 -2.77 -15.26 -6.05
CA ILE A 319 -1.68 -16.01 -5.41
C ILE A 319 -0.76 -16.49 -6.51
N VAL A 320 0.54 -16.43 -6.29
CA VAL A 320 1.55 -16.96 -7.20
C VAL A 320 2.41 -17.97 -6.50
N THR A 321 2.64 -19.10 -7.18
CA THR A 321 3.64 -20.10 -6.80
C THR A 321 4.58 -20.28 -7.97
N SER A 322 5.89 -20.20 -7.73
CA SER A 322 6.87 -20.30 -8.79
C SER A 322 8.16 -20.92 -8.29
N THR A 323 8.85 -21.60 -9.20
CA THR A 323 10.19 -22.15 -8.96
C THR A 323 11.06 -21.84 -10.17
N VAL A 324 12.21 -21.23 -9.95
CA VAL A 324 13.16 -20.91 -11.02
C VAL A 324 13.50 -22.16 -11.83
N GLY A 325 13.37 -22.06 -13.15
CA GLY A 325 13.60 -23.17 -14.10
C GLY A 325 12.47 -24.18 -14.25
N LYS A 326 11.38 -24.09 -13.46
CA LYS A 326 10.23 -24.98 -13.54
C LYS A 326 8.96 -24.31 -14.05
N GLY A 327 8.86 -22.98 -13.90
CA GLY A 327 7.70 -22.18 -14.31
C GLY A 327 6.95 -21.54 -13.17
N SER A 328 5.77 -20.99 -13.48
CA SER A 328 4.94 -20.26 -12.52
C SER A 328 3.47 -20.67 -12.63
N THR A 329 2.75 -20.53 -11.53
CA THR A 329 1.31 -20.71 -11.45
C THR A 329 0.69 -19.51 -10.79
N PHE A 330 -0.18 -18.82 -11.51
CA PHE A 330 -0.99 -17.72 -11.00
C PHE A 330 -2.39 -18.22 -10.70
N LYS A 331 -2.86 -18.06 -9.47
CA LYS A 331 -4.12 -18.59 -8.98
C LYS A 331 -5.00 -17.48 -8.42
N PHE A 332 -6.29 -17.50 -8.78
CA PHE A 332 -7.32 -16.63 -8.20
C PHE A 332 -8.67 -17.35 -8.16
N THR A 333 -9.66 -16.76 -7.48
CA THR A 333 -11.01 -17.30 -7.43
C THR A 333 -12.04 -16.32 -8.02
N LEU A 334 -13.17 -16.84 -8.47
CA LEU A 334 -14.34 -16.05 -8.89
C LEU A 334 -15.60 -16.67 -8.29
N PRO A 335 -16.57 -15.87 -7.84
CA PRO A 335 -17.85 -16.38 -7.39
C PRO A 335 -18.55 -17.14 -8.51
N LEU A 336 -19.07 -18.34 -8.21
CA LEU A 336 -19.96 -19.04 -9.12
C LEU A 336 -21.28 -18.25 -9.27
N ALA A 337 -21.83 -18.29 -10.47
CA ALA A 337 -23.17 -17.79 -10.68
C ALA A 337 -24.12 -18.50 -9.72
N SER A 338 -24.79 -17.75 -8.84
CA SER A 338 -25.89 -18.34 -8.07
C SER A 338 -26.97 -18.77 -9.03
N VAL A 339 -27.26 -20.07 -9.07
CA VAL A 339 -28.50 -20.55 -9.65
C VAL A 339 -29.59 -19.85 -8.82
N LYS A 340 -30.22 -18.79 -9.35
CA LYS A 340 -31.47 -18.31 -8.78
C LYS A 340 -32.43 -19.50 -8.88
N GLY A 341 -32.65 -20.17 -7.77
CA GLY A 341 -33.84 -20.98 -7.64
C GLY A 341 -35.03 -20.05 -7.87
N ASP A 342 -35.86 -20.45 -8.78
CA ASP A 342 -37.14 -19.83 -9.11
C ASP A 342 -37.94 -19.52 -7.84
#